data_6297c5e92e355d14f241c1feb7d1ff69
#
_entry.id   6297c5e92e355d14f241c1feb7d1ff69
#
_cell.length_a   1.000
_cell.length_b   1.000
_cell.length_c   1.000
_cell.angle_alpha   90.00
_cell.angle_beta   90.00
_cell.angle_gamma   90.00
#
_symmetry.space_group_name_H-M   'P 1'
#
loop_
_entity.id
_entity.type
_entity.pdbx_description
1 polymer ?
#
loop_
_entity_poly.entity_id
_entity_poly.type
_entity_poly.pdbx_seq_one_letter_code
_entity_poly.pdbx_strand_id
1 'polypeptide(L)'
;NVNGFFYPLSSCEIGNTMQFCIVKLLIKNKMKTIEKKTEVISRKITRMHTPKNEPGFLGAGHIARRVVGGNFAETDPFIYLMDDMLDKKDSSPAGGPHPHAGFETVSLLVDGEITEMMESMKAGDFQVMTAGSGTVHTEPIVQPTKARLFQLWLDLPKKDRQAKPRLQIMPAEHVPTSDKNGIKLKLYSGSLNGLSSPVQNYVPLIVAEFELKPNITTIQQIPANYNTFIYVINGSVKVGEDSKLLKKDQVGWLNLFENDSLSELKLESGEEGVRFVIYSAKPLGEEIVSYGPFIADTIDDIKELYQKYSAGKLTHISTAPQSQRITF
;
A
#
# COMPACT_ATOMS: atom_id res chain seq x y z
N ASN A 1 -20.49 -22.63 82.32
CA ASN A 1 -20.43 -21.39 83.14
C ASN A 1 -20.35 -20.21 82.15
N VAL A 2 -21.22 -19.41 82.06
CA VAL A 2 -22.20 -18.59 82.73
C VAL A 2 -22.60 -17.47 81.69
N ASN A 3 -23.88 -17.33 81.46
CA ASN A 3 -24.71 -16.12 81.34
C ASN A 3 -24.18 -15.00 80.44
N GLY A 4 -24.90 -14.56 79.42
CA GLY A 4 -26.30 -14.12 79.43
C GLY A 4 -26.36 -12.61 79.37
N PHE A 5 -27.02 -12.08 78.39
CA PHE A 5 -28.02 -11.01 78.53
C PHE A 5 -28.48 -10.52 77.18
N PHE A 6 -29.75 -10.68 76.93
CA PHE A 6 -30.49 -10.02 75.83
C PHE A 6 -30.80 -8.58 76.22
N TYR A 7 -30.70 -7.65 75.23
CA TYR A 7 -31.58 -6.48 75.16
C TYR A 7 -31.93 -6.16 73.66
N PRO A 8 -33.13 -5.73 73.39
CA PRO A 8 -33.68 -5.59 72.06
C PRO A 8 -33.36 -4.23 71.44
N LEU A 9 -33.19 -4.23 70.14
CA LEU A 9 -32.95 -3.04 69.33
C LEU A 9 -34.23 -2.50 68.74
N SER A 10 -34.41 -1.23 68.98
CA SER A 10 -35.33 -0.38 68.23
C SER A 10 -34.82 -0.06 66.83
N SER A 11 -35.74 -0.11 65.90
CA SER A 11 -35.66 0.28 64.50
C SER A 11 -34.94 1.58 64.22
N CYS A 12 -34.08 1.56 63.20
CA CYS A 12 -33.70 2.74 62.48
C CYS A 12 -33.72 2.45 60.97
N GLU A 13 -34.90 2.65 60.38
CA GLU A 13 -35.10 2.72 58.93
C GLU A 13 -34.74 4.10 58.43
N ILE A 14 -33.47 4.44 58.20
CA ILE A 14 -33.06 5.66 57.45
C ILE A 14 -31.78 5.42 56.63
N GLY A 15 -31.41 4.19 56.31
CA GLY A 15 -30.16 3.89 55.58
C GLY A 15 -30.29 3.61 54.08
N ASN A 16 -31.43 3.13 53.61
CA ASN A 16 -31.52 2.53 52.28
C ASN A 16 -31.82 3.49 51.12
N THR A 17 -32.44 4.64 51.40
CA THR A 17 -32.78 5.60 50.33
C THR A 17 -31.59 6.45 49.89
N MET A 18 -30.65 6.77 50.77
CA MET A 18 -29.45 7.55 50.44
C MET A 18 -28.41 6.71 49.70
N GLN A 19 -28.27 5.45 50.05
CA GLN A 19 -27.34 4.54 49.37
C GLN A 19 -27.80 4.18 47.96
N PHE A 20 -29.11 4.06 47.68
CA PHE A 20 -29.67 3.87 46.35
C PHE A 20 -29.56 5.12 45.46
N CYS A 21 -29.65 6.33 46.04
CA CYS A 21 -29.41 7.57 45.29
C CYS A 21 -27.93 7.76 44.89
N ILE A 22 -27.00 7.44 45.81
CA ILE A 22 -25.56 7.55 45.54
C ILE A 22 -25.12 6.53 44.47
N VAL A 23 -25.62 5.29 44.53
CA VAL A 23 -25.33 4.24 43.54
C VAL A 23 -25.96 4.60 42.18
N LYS A 24 -27.17 5.12 42.10
CA LYS A 24 -27.78 5.61 40.85
C LYS A 24 -27.06 6.84 40.27
N LEU A 25 -26.56 7.75 41.12
CA LEU A 25 -25.77 8.91 40.68
C LEU A 25 -24.40 8.50 40.16
N LEU A 26 -23.73 7.54 40.81
CA LEU A 26 -22.45 6.98 40.37
C LEU A 26 -22.59 6.16 39.09
N ILE A 27 -23.68 5.41 38.92
CA ILE A 27 -23.97 4.69 37.67
C ILE A 27 -24.30 5.67 36.54
N LYS A 28 -25.10 6.73 36.80
CA LYS A 28 -25.39 7.78 35.82
C LYS A 28 -24.16 8.59 35.42
N ASN A 29 -23.25 8.88 36.37
CA ASN A 29 -21.98 9.54 36.06
C ASN A 29 -20.99 8.58 35.35
N LYS A 30 -20.96 7.28 35.71
CA LYS A 30 -20.15 6.29 34.95
C LYS A 30 -20.69 6.02 33.57
N MET A 31 -22.00 6.08 33.34
CA MET A 31 -22.58 5.95 31.99
C MET A 31 -22.43 7.24 31.16
N LYS A 32 -22.31 8.42 31.77
CA LYS A 32 -21.97 9.66 31.04
C LYS A 32 -20.51 9.77 30.66
N THR A 33 -19.61 8.94 31.22
CA THR A 33 -18.16 8.99 30.92
C THR A 33 -17.74 7.98 29.85
N ILE A 34 -18.67 7.25 29.21
CA ILE A 34 -18.34 6.19 28.22
C ILE A 34 -18.83 6.58 26.79
N GLU A 35 -19.43 7.72 26.59
CA GLU A 35 -19.52 8.28 25.25
C GLU A 35 -18.40 9.31 25.02
N LYS A 36 -17.15 8.89 25.06
CA LYS A 36 -16.12 9.49 24.24
C LYS A 36 -16.52 9.11 22.80
N LYS A 37 -17.27 9.97 22.15
CA LYS A 37 -17.42 9.96 20.69
C LYS A 37 -15.99 9.88 20.17
N THR A 38 -15.54 8.73 19.72
CA THR A 38 -14.22 8.58 19.06
C THR A 38 -14.34 9.50 17.86
N GLU A 39 -13.58 10.59 17.88
CA GLU A 39 -13.58 11.56 16.79
C GLU A 39 -13.14 10.79 15.54
N VAL A 40 -14.01 10.77 14.54
CA VAL A 40 -13.72 10.07 13.29
C VAL A 40 -12.61 10.82 12.59
N ILE A 41 -11.48 10.15 12.37
CA ILE A 41 -10.35 10.71 11.62
C ILE A 41 -10.69 10.61 10.14
N SER A 42 -10.97 11.75 9.52
CA SER A 42 -11.32 11.82 8.10
C SER A 42 -10.12 12.16 7.24
N ARG A 43 -9.98 11.44 6.13
CA ARG A 43 -8.92 11.66 5.14
C ARG A 43 -9.36 12.66 4.08
N LYS A 44 -8.42 13.49 3.64
CA LYS A 44 -8.61 14.45 2.53
C LYS A 44 -7.35 14.57 1.68
N ILE A 45 -7.50 15.06 0.46
CA ILE A 45 -6.37 15.32 -0.43
C ILE A 45 -5.65 16.60 0.00
N THR A 46 -4.36 16.49 0.26
CA THR A 46 -3.47 17.62 0.58
C THR A 46 -2.67 18.09 -0.62
N ARG A 47 -2.29 17.16 -1.49
CA ARG A 47 -1.49 17.44 -2.69
C ARG A 47 -2.02 16.62 -3.87
N MET A 48 -2.07 17.23 -5.05
CA MET A 48 -2.42 16.53 -6.28
C MET A 48 -1.56 17.02 -7.45
N HIS A 49 -1.31 16.11 -8.40
CA HIS A 49 -0.61 16.43 -9.64
C HIS A 49 -1.02 15.49 -10.76
N THR A 50 -0.67 15.86 -11.98
CA THR A 50 -0.78 15.01 -13.17
C THR A 50 0.62 14.69 -13.67
N PRO A 51 1.07 13.42 -13.63
CA PRO A 51 2.37 13.03 -14.14
C PRO A 51 2.47 13.30 -15.65
N LYS A 52 3.66 13.70 -16.10
CA LYS A 52 3.91 13.94 -17.52
C LYS A 52 4.30 12.64 -18.23
N ASN A 53 3.94 12.54 -19.51
CA ASN A 53 4.45 11.49 -20.38
C ASN A 53 5.90 11.81 -20.75
N GLU A 54 6.78 10.84 -20.57
CA GLU A 54 8.19 10.92 -20.95
C GLU A 54 8.55 9.68 -21.78
N PRO A 55 9.55 9.74 -22.67
CA PRO A 55 10.08 8.54 -23.31
C PRO A 55 10.60 7.57 -22.26
N GLY A 56 10.17 6.31 -22.32
CA GLY A 56 10.64 5.27 -21.41
C GLY A 56 11.99 4.68 -21.85
N PHE A 57 12.69 4.03 -20.93
CA PHE A 57 14.03 3.47 -21.13
C PHE A 57 14.05 2.26 -22.09
N LEU A 58 12.91 1.63 -22.35
CA LEU A 58 12.80 0.50 -23.28
C LEU A 58 12.78 0.91 -24.75
N GLY A 59 12.89 2.20 -25.05
CA GLY A 59 13.01 2.71 -26.42
C GLY A 59 11.67 2.99 -27.10
N ALA A 60 11.62 2.81 -28.42
CA ALA A 60 10.45 3.14 -29.22
C ALA A 60 9.20 2.35 -28.79
N GLY A 61 8.08 3.08 -28.63
CA GLY A 61 6.82 2.49 -28.15
C GLY A 61 6.71 2.35 -26.64
N HIS A 62 7.69 2.88 -25.88
CA HIS A 62 7.60 2.96 -24.42
C HIS A 62 7.40 4.41 -23.97
N ILE A 63 6.28 4.67 -23.32
CA ILE A 63 6.00 5.93 -22.62
C ILE A 63 5.98 5.62 -21.13
N ALA A 64 6.72 6.40 -20.35
CA ALA A 64 6.77 6.30 -18.90
C ALA A 64 6.17 7.56 -18.26
N ARG A 65 5.45 7.37 -17.13
CA ARG A 65 4.97 8.46 -16.28
C ARG A 65 5.49 8.27 -14.87
N ARG A 66 6.18 9.26 -14.35
CA ARG A 66 6.58 9.24 -12.96
C ARG A 66 5.42 9.66 -12.07
N VAL A 67 4.66 8.69 -11.56
CA VAL A 67 3.51 8.88 -10.67
C VAL A 67 3.95 9.31 -9.27
N VAL A 68 5.02 8.67 -8.76
CA VAL A 68 5.69 9.01 -7.50
C VAL A 68 7.17 9.19 -7.76
N GLY A 69 7.81 10.13 -7.06
CA GLY A 69 9.23 10.42 -7.11
C GLY A 69 9.53 11.85 -6.67
N GLY A 70 10.80 12.18 -6.55
CA GLY A 70 11.27 13.50 -6.09
C GLY A 70 11.73 13.49 -4.64
N ASN A 71 11.10 14.26 -3.76
CA ASN A 71 11.49 14.33 -2.35
C ASN A 71 11.01 13.09 -1.58
N PHE A 72 11.92 12.17 -1.27
CA PHE A 72 11.61 10.93 -0.56
C PHE A 72 10.97 11.18 0.82
N ALA A 73 11.41 12.22 1.55
CA ALA A 73 10.82 12.54 2.85
C ALA A 73 9.30 12.83 2.81
N GLU A 74 8.77 13.25 1.64
CA GLU A 74 7.33 13.47 1.45
C GLU A 74 6.59 12.21 0.98
N THR A 75 7.31 11.22 0.45
CA THR A 75 6.75 10.03 -0.17
C THR A 75 7.11 8.73 0.57
N ASP A 76 7.90 8.80 1.64
CA ASP A 76 8.30 7.67 2.47
C ASP A 76 7.09 6.74 2.77
N PRO A 77 7.17 5.42 2.51
CA PRO A 77 8.30 4.63 2.01
C PRO A 77 8.35 4.44 0.48
N PHE A 78 7.58 5.21 -0.28
CA PHE A 78 7.50 5.09 -1.73
C PHE A 78 8.64 5.88 -2.40
N ILE A 79 9.59 5.18 -3.03
CA ILE A 79 10.73 5.80 -3.71
C ILE A 79 10.32 6.30 -5.09
N TYR A 80 9.79 5.39 -5.92
CA TYR A 80 9.27 5.66 -7.25
C TYR A 80 8.02 4.84 -7.50
N LEU A 81 7.08 5.40 -8.26
CA LEU A 81 6.07 4.64 -8.99
C LEU A 81 6.10 5.09 -10.44
N MET A 82 6.39 4.16 -11.33
CA MET A 82 6.29 4.39 -12.76
C MET A 82 5.01 3.76 -13.32
N ASP A 83 4.34 4.47 -14.21
CA ASP A 83 3.26 3.98 -15.06
C ASP A 83 3.84 3.82 -16.46
N ASP A 84 4.22 2.61 -16.77
CA ASP A 84 4.87 2.24 -18.02
C ASP A 84 3.83 1.76 -19.04
N MET A 85 3.70 2.48 -20.14
CA MET A 85 2.81 2.16 -21.24
C MET A 85 3.63 1.68 -22.43
N LEU A 86 3.47 0.42 -22.74
CA LEU A 86 4.15 -0.27 -23.84
C LEU A 86 3.22 -0.36 -25.06
N ASP A 87 3.69 0.04 -26.20
CA ASP A 87 3.08 -0.21 -27.52
C ASP A 87 4.20 -0.51 -28.54
N LYS A 88 4.99 -1.52 -28.18
CA LYS A 88 6.15 -1.99 -28.96
C LYS A 88 5.66 -2.76 -30.18
N LYS A 89 6.11 -2.36 -31.36
CA LYS A 89 5.66 -2.91 -32.67
C LYS A 89 6.64 -3.89 -33.29
N ASP A 90 7.85 -3.93 -32.77
CA ASP A 90 8.95 -4.73 -33.32
C ASP A 90 9.46 -5.78 -32.34
N SER A 91 10.36 -6.62 -32.77
CA SER A 91 11.00 -7.66 -32.00
C SER A 91 12.42 -7.27 -31.53
N SER A 92 12.79 -5.99 -31.56
CA SER A 92 14.08 -5.57 -30.97
C SER A 92 14.09 -5.83 -29.47
N PRO A 93 15.12 -6.51 -28.93
CA PRO A 93 15.17 -6.81 -27.51
C PRO A 93 15.23 -5.55 -26.65
N ALA A 94 14.45 -5.52 -25.56
CA ALA A 94 14.47 -4.48 -24.53
C ALA A 94 14.39 -5.11 -23.13
N GLY A 95 14.72 -4.36 -22.09
CA GLY A 95 14.60 -4.84 -20.70
C GLY A 95 15.64 -5.90 -20.31
N GLY A 96 16.89 -5.74 -20.78
CA GLY A 96 18.00 -6.64 -20.47
C GLY A 96 18.32 -6.74 -18.98
N PRO A 97 19.27 -7.63 -18.59
CA PRO A 97 19.66 -7.83 -17.19
C PRO A 97 20.13 -6.54 -16.52
N HIS A 98 19.55 -6.22 -15.36
CA HIS A 98 19.95 -5.07 -14.57
C HIS A 98 19.80 -5.35 -13.07
N PRO A 99 20.63 -4.69 -12.22
CA PRO A 99 20.66 -4.96 -10.80
C PRO A 99 19.68 -4.09 -10.02
N HIS A 100 19.29 -4.57 -8.83
CA HIS A 100 18.63 -3.79 -7.79
C HIS A 100 19.14 -4.18 -6.41
N ALA A 101 19.15 -3.26 -5.44
CA ALA A 101 19.42 -3.55 -4.03
C ALA A 101 18.76 -2.52 -3.11
N GLY A 102 18.40 -2.95 -1.91
CA GLY A 102 17.95 -2.10 -0.81
C GLY A 102 16.46 -1.77 -0.79
N PHE A 103 15.65 -2.30 -1.71
CA PHE A 103 14.22 -2.03 -1.81
C PHE A 103 13.45 -3.24 -2.37
N GLU A 104 12.13 -3.12 -2.42
CA GLU A 104 11.25 -4.06 -3.14
C GLU A 104 10.72 -3.41 -4.43
N THR A 105 10.74 -4.14 -5.55
CA THR A 105 9.92 -3.78 -6.71
C THR A 105 8.56 -4.41 -6.54
N VAL A 106 7.50 -3.61 -6.73
CA VAL A 106 6.11 -4.04 -6.64
C VAL A 106 5.46 -3.73 -7.98
N SER A 107 5.18 -4.76 -8.74
CA SER A 107 4.70 -4.68 -10.13
C SER A 107 3.26 -5.13 -10.23
N LEU A 108 2.40 -4.29 -10.82
CA LEU A 108 1.01 -4.59 -11.16
C LEU A 108 0.82 -4.43 -12.67
N LEU A 109 0.52 -5.52 -13.36
CA LEU A 109 0.13 -5.41 -14.77
C LEU A 109 -1.33 -4.98 -14.86
N VAL A 110 -1.54 -3.74 -15.27
CA VAL A 110 -2.84 -3.09 -15.29
C VAL A 110 -3.67 -3.51 -16.50
N ASP A 111 -3.03 -3.58 -17.66
CA ASP A 111 -3.66 -3.93 -18.94
C ASP A 111 -2.66 -4.67 -19.83
N GLY A 112 -3.16 -5.57 -20.68
CA GLY A 112 -2.38 -6.33 -21.66
C GLY A 112 -1.69 -7.55 -21.08
N GLU A 113 -0.62 -7.96 -21.76
CA GLU A 113 0.20 -9.11 -21.43
C GLU A 113 1.67 -8.81 -21.75
N ILE A 114 2.56 -9.21 -20.87
CA ILE A 114 4.00 -9.19 -21.10
C ILE A 114 4.46 -10.64 -21.01
N THR A 115 4.83 -11.19 -22.18
CA THR A 115 5.45 -12.49 -22.29
C THR A 115 6.97 -12.33 -22.16
N GLU A 116 7.63 -13.30 -21.55
CA GLU A 116 9.09 -13.35 -21.38
C GLU A 116 9.67 -12.41 -20.29
N MET A 117 8.84 -11.82 -19.42
CA MET A 117 9.31 -11.51 -18.08
C MET A 117 9.73 -12.82 -17.39
N MET A 118 10.42 -12.78 -16.27
CA MET A 118 10.86 -14.00 -15.54
C MET A 118 9.78 -15.07 -15.43
N GLU A 119 8.53 -14.66 -15.43
CA GLU A 119 7.33 -15.44 -15.74
C GLU A 119 6.38 -14.49 -16.46
N SER A 120 5.68 -14.96 -17.51
CA SER A 120 4.72 -14.15 -18.25
C SER A 120 3.69 -13.56 -17.29
N MET A 121 3.39 -12.27 -17.47
CA MET A 121 2.35 -11.56 -16.71
C MET A 121 1.19 -11.19 -17.62
N LYS A 122 -0.03 -11.32 -17.15
CA LYS A 122 -1.27 -10.85 -17.78
C LYS A 122 -1.97 -9.80 -16.90
N ALA A 123 -2.90 -9.07 -17.46
CA ALA A 123 -3.63 -8.04 -16.74
C ALA A 123 -4.25 -8.55 -15.43
N GLY A 124 -3.90 -7.90 -14.33
CA GLY A 124 -4.30 -8.25 -12.97
C GLY A 124 -3.27 -9.08 -12.21
N ASP A 125 -2.21 -9.58 -12.85
CA ASP A 125 -1.11 -10.24 -12.14
C ASP A 125 -0.32 -9.22 -11.32
N PHE A 126 0.18 -9.70 -10.18
CA PHE A 126 0.93 -8.91 -9.24
C PHE A 126 2.21 -9.62 -8.83
N GLN A 127 3.32 -8.88 -8.79
CA GLN A 127 4.61 -9.43 -8.46
C GLN A 127 5.36 -8.54 -7.47
N VAL A 128 6.01 -9.15 -6.48
CA VAL A 128 6.92 -8.46 -5.55
C VAL A 128 8.27 -9.13 -5.60
N MET A 129 9.30 -8.36 -5.96
CA MET A 129 10.68 -8.80 -5.85
C MET A 129 11.37 -8.01 -4.73
N THR A 130 11.72 -8.67 -3.64
CA THR A 130 12.62 -8.13 -2.64
C THR A 130 14.04 -8.18 -3.22
N ALA A 131 14.63 -7.03 -3.54
CA ALA A 131 16.01 -6.97 -4.00
C ALA A 131 17.01 -7.09 -2.84
N GLY A 132 16.70 -6.47 -1.69
CA GLY A 132 17.45 -6.62 -0.43
C GLY A 132 18.95 -6.45 -0.56
N SER A 133 19.73 -7.48 -0.25
CA SER A 133 21.21 -7.48 -0.34
C SER A 133 21.77 -7.37 -1.76
N GLY A 134 20.90 -7.36 -2.76
CA GLY A 134 21.21 -7.17 -4.18
C GLY A 134 20.96 -8.41 -5.02
N THR A 135 20.31 -8.17 -6.15
CA THR A 135 20.02 -9.19 -7.17
C THR A 135 20.04 -8.58 -8.55
N VAL A 136 20.10 -9.42 -9.57
CA VAL A 136 19.90 -9.06 -10.97
C VAL A 136 18.58 -9.64 -11.42
N HIS A 137 17.81 -8.91 -12.21
CA HIS A 137 16.68 -9.47 -12.92
C HIS A 137 16.67 -9.05 -14.40
N THR A 138 15.80 -9.66 -15.16
CA THR A 138 15.62 -9.37 -16.57
C THR A 138 14.13 -9.23 -16.85
N GLU A 139 13.78 -8.23 -17.62
CA GLU A 139 12.40 -7.97 -18.08
C GLU A 139 12.39 -7.97 -19.61
N PRO A 140 12.72 -9.11 -20.28
CA PRO A 140 12.94 -9.14 -21.71
C PRO A 140 11.60 -8.96 -22.44
N ILE A 141 11.56 -7.97 -23.32
CA ILE A 141 10.45 -7.76 -24.25
C ILE A 141 11.05 -7.92 -25.65
N VAL A 142 10.87 -9.10 -26.23
CA VAL A 142 11.51 -9.50 -27.51
C VAL A 142 10.51 -9.66 -28.64
N GLN A 143 9.24 -9.31 -28.44
CA GLN A 143 8.17 -9.40 -29.43
C GLN A 143 7.25 -8.17 -29.34
N PRO A 144 6.40 -7.94 -30.34
CA PRO A 144 5.39 -6.88 -30.27
C PRO A 144 4.54 -7.04 -29.00
N THR A 145 4.46 -5.97 -28.20
CA THR A 145 3.82 -6.00 -26.88
C THR A 145 3.00 -4.73 -26.68
N LYS A 146 1.75 -4.89 -26.25
CA LYS A 146 0.90 -3.79 -25.80
C LYS A 146 0.46 -4.05 -24.38
N ALA A 147 0.96 -3.26 -23.44
CA ALA A 147 0.73 -3.46 -22.02
C ALA A 147 0.82 -2.15 -21.24
N ARG A 148 0.26 -2.13 -20.02
CA ARG A 148 0.43 -1.06 -19.05
C ARG A 148 0.83 -1.67 -17.72
N LEU A 149 1.99 -1.28 -17.20
CA LEU A 149 2.59 -1.79 -15.98
C LEU A 149 2.76 -0.65 -14.97
N PHE A 150 2.32 -0.87 -13.73
CA PHE A 150 2.72 -0.03 -12.61
C PHE A 150 3.85 -0.71 -11.89
N GLN A 151 5.00 -0.04 -11.80
CA GLN A 151 6.16 -0.55 -11.06
C GLN A 151 6.53 0.43 -9.94
N LEU A 152 6.29 0.00 -8.70
CA LEU A 152 6.64 0.74 -7.49
C LEU A 152 7.97 0.25 -6.94
N TRP A 153 8.82 1.18 -6.53
CA TRP A 153 9.97 0.93 -5.65
C TRP A 153 9.59 1.31 -4.24
N LEU A 154 9.53 0.30 -3.37
CA LEU A 154 9.18 0.41 -1.95
C LEU A 154 10.46 0.25 -1.13
N ASP A 155 10.77 1.22 -0.29
CA ASP A 155 11.96 1.16 0.57
C ASP A 155 11.91 -0.01 1.54
N LEU A 156 13.06 -0.53 1.92
CA LEU A 156 13.21 -1.51 2.99
C LEU A 156 13.68 -0.82 4.28
N PRO A 157 13.14 -1.22 5.45
CA PRO A 157 13.70 -0.78 6.72
C PRO A 157 15.20 -1.07 6.79
N LYS A 158 16.00 -0.21 7.39
CA LYS A 158 17.45 -0.39 7.54
C LYS A 158 17.83 -1.78 8.06
N LYS A 159 17.09 -2.29 9.04
CA LYS A 159 17.29 -3.64 9.61
C LYS A 159 17.10 -4.78 8.60
N ASP A 160 16.30 -4.55 7.56
CA ASP A 160 15.93 -5.55 6.54
C ASP A 160 16.58 -5.24 5.17
N ARG A 161 17.38 -4.18 5.06
CA ARG A 161 18.01 -3.73 3.80
C ARG A 161 18.94 -4.78 3.19
N GLN A 162 19.49 -5.66 4.03
CA GLN A 162 20.30 -6.81 3.60
C GLN A 162 19.50 -8.13 3.53
N ALA A 163 18.17 -8.06 3.46
CA ALA A 163 17.33 -9.24 3.30
C ALA A 163 17.72 -10.05 2.06
N LYS A 164 17.55 -11.37 2.14
CA LYS A 164 17.80 -12.23 0.97
C LYS A 164 16.84 -11.91 -0.16
N PRO A 165 17.32 -11.86 -1.42
CA PRO A 165 16.45 -11.69 -2.57
C PRO A 165 15.32 -12.71 -2.60
N ARG A 166 14.11 -12.25 -2.87
CA ARG A 166 12.89 -13.07 -2.88
C ARG A 166 11.96 -12.60 -3.98
N LEU A 167 11.27 -13.52 -4.63
CA LEU A 167 10.24 -13.26 -5.62
C LEU A 167 8.90 -13.84 -5.16
N GLN A 168 7.85 -13.05 -5.22
CA GLN A 168 6.49 -13.46 -4.95
C GLN A 168 5.62 -13.10 -6.15
N ILE A 169 4.86 -14.07 -6.67
CA ILE A 169 3.99 -13.90 -7.84
C ILE A 169 2.59 -14.28 -7.41
N MET A 170 1.64 -13.40 -7.67
CA MET A 170 0.22 -13.63 -7.45
C MET A 170 -0.52 -13.48 -8.77
N PRO A 171 -0.91 -14.59 -9.41
CA PRO A 171 -1.74 -14.59 -10.59
C PRO A 171 -3.09 -13.88 -10.33
N ALA A 172 -3.64 -13.25 -11.35
CA ALA A 172 -4.88 -12.46 -11.26
C ALA A 172 -6.08 -13.24 -10.68
N GLU A 173 -6.14 -14.54 -10.95
CA GLU A 173 -7.17 -15.45 -10.45
C GLU A 173 -7.06 -15.74 -8.94
N HIS A 174 -5.91 -15.52 -8.33
CA HIS A 174 -5.68 -15.73 -6.90
C HIS A 174 -5.75 -14.42 -6.09
N VAL A 175 -5.91 -13.27 -6.77
CA VAL A 175 -6.06 -11.96 -6.09
C VAL A 175 -7.36 -11.92 -5.29
N PRO A 176 -7.30 -11.71 -3.96
CA PRO A 176 -8.51 -11.54 -3.16
C PRO A 176 -9.40 -10.43 -3.72
N THR A 177 -10.63 -10.79 -4.06
CA THR A 177 -11.55 -9.90 -4.77
C THR A 177 -12.92 -9.87 -4.09
N SER A 178 -13.55 -8.69 -4.04
CA SER A 178 -14.95 -8.48 -3.67
C SER A 178 -15.64 -7.69 -4.78
N ASP A 179 -16.84 -8.12 -5.17
CA ASP A 179 -17.69 -7.40 -6.14
C ASP A 179 -19.10 -7.31 -5.55
N LYS A 180 -19.41 -6.18 -4.93
CA LYS A 180 -20.69 -5.96 -4.23
C LYS A 180 -21.14 -4.50 -4.37
N ASN A 181 -22.44 -4.29 -4.53
CA ASN A 181 -23.06 -2.96 -4.50
C ASN A 181 -22.45 -1.95 -5.51
N GLY A 182 -22.00 -2.44 -6.67
CA GLY A 182 -21.37 -1.58 -7.68
C GLY A 182 -19.93 -1.20 -7.37
N ILE A 183 -19.29 -1.87 -6.41
CA ILE A 183 -17.91 -1.71 -6.01
C ILE A 183 -17.18 -3.03 -6.24
N LYS A 184 -16.22 -3.03 -7.16
CA LYS A 184 -15.26 -4.12 -7.30
C LYS A 184 -13.94 -3.70 -6.68
N LEU A 185 -13.47 -4.50 -5.74
CA LEU A 185 -12.20 -4.32 -5.03
C LEU A 185 -11.32 -5.54 -5.28
N LYS A 186 -10.10 -5.31 -5.75
CA LYS A 186 -9.01 -6.30 -5.79
C LYS A 186 -7.93 -5.88 -4.82
N LEU A 187 -7.50 -6.78 -3.95
CA LEU A 187 -6.49 -6.51 -2.94
C LEU A 187 -5.19 -7.26 -3.26
N TYR A 188 -4.20 -6.55 -3.76
CA TYR A 188 -2.91 -7.10 -4.16
C TYR A 188 -1.96 -7.29 -2.98
N SER A 189 -1.96 -6.39 -2.00
CA SER A 189 -1.14 -6.47 -0.79
C SER A 189 -1.88 -5.93 0.43
N GLY A 190 -1.58 -6.49 1.62
CA GLY A 190 -2.12 -6.06 2.90
C GLY A 190 -3.51 -6.61 3.22
N SER A 191 -4.27 -5.86 4.00
CA SER A 191 -5.63 -6.20 4.42
C SER A 191 -6.54 -4.98 4.30
N LEU A 192 -7.74 -5.16 3.72
CA LEU A 192 -8.73 -4.11 3.54
C LEU A 192 -10.12 -4.72 3.41
N ASN A 193 -11.12 -4.15 4.11
CA ASN A 193 -12.53 -4.55 4.00
C ASN A 193 -12.79 -6.06 4.21
N GLY A 194 -12.03 -6.69 5.11
CA GLY A 194 -12.17 -8.12 5.38
C GLY A 194 -11.46 -9.03 4.37
N LEU A 195 -10.85 -8.48 3.32
CA LEU A 195 -9.93 -9.21 2.46
C LEU A 195 -8.52 -9.17 3.05
N SER A 196 -7.71 -10.20 2.77
CA SER A 196 -6.29 -10.26 3.11
C SER A 196 -5.52 -10.91 1.98
N SER A 197 -4.45 -10.27 1.55
CA SER A 197 -3.53 -10.80 0.54
C SER A 197 -2.49 -11.72 1.20
N PRO A 198 -2.10 -12.83 0.55
CA PRO A 198 -1.01 -13.66 1.03
C PRO A 198 0.39 -13.06 0.82
N VAL A 199 0.51 -12.01 0.01
CA VAL A 199 1.78 -11.33 -0.29
C VAL A 199 2.36 -10.71 0.97
N GLN A 200 3.65 -10.90 1.18
CA GLN A 200 4.38 -10.42 2.35
C GLN A 200 5.39 -9.35 1.94
N ASN A 201 5.23 -8.15 2.44
CA ASN A 201 6.18 -7.05 2.33
C ASN A 201 6.90 -6.83 3.66
N TYR A 202 8.12 -6.28 3.60
CA TYR A 202 8.86 -5.87 4.81
C TYR A 202 8.28 -4.62 5.46
N VAL A 203 7.67 -3.76 4.64
CA VAL A 203 6.91 -2.59 5.10
C VAL A 203 5.42 -2.93 5.04
N PRO A 204 4.62 -2.64 6.07
CA PRO A 204 3.18 -2.77 5.97
C PRO A 204 2.64 -1.95 4.79
N LEU A 205 2.10 -2.63 3.78
CA LEU A 205 1.66 -2.07 2.51
C LEU A 205 0.24 -2.53 2.18
N ILE A 206 -0.60 -1.61 1.73
CA ILE A 206 -1.88 -1.89 1.09
C ILE A 206 -1.78 -1.44 -0.37
N VAL A 207 -2.01 -2.36 -1.30
CA VAL A 207 -2.21 -2.07 -2.72
C VAL A 207 -3.59 -2.59 -3.10
N ALA A 208 -4.50 -1.69 -3.42
CA ALA A 208 -5.89 -2.01 -3.66
C ALA A 208 -6.41 -1.30 -4.92
N GLU A 209 -6.91 -2.05 -5.89
CA GLU A 209 -7.59 -1.53 -7.06
C GLU A 209 -9.09 -1.49 -6.83
N PHE A 210 -9.68 -0.36 -7.11
CA PHE A 210 -11.12 -0.14 -7.06
C PHE A 210 -11.68 0.15 -8.45
N GLU A 211 -12.81 -0.48 -8.75
CA GLU A 211 -13.68 -0.11 -9.85
C GLU A 211 -15.07 0.18 -9.27
N LEU A 212 -15.50 1.44 -9.36
CA LEU A 212 -16.80 1.89 -8.89
C LEU A 212 -17.70 2.18 -10.09
N LYS A 213 -18.92 1.64 -10.07
CA LYS A 213 -19.97 2.01 -11.03
C LYS A 213 -20.31 3.51 -10.90
N PRO A 214 -21.00 4.12 -11.87
CA PRO A 214 -21.43 5.52 -11.80
C PRO A 214 -22.16 5.88 -10.51
N ASN A 215 -21.84 7.04 -9.93
CA ASN A 215 -22.55 7.67 -8.81
C ASN A 215 -22.59 6.79 -7.53
N ILE A 216 -21.55 5.98 -7.30
CA ILE A 216 -21.39 5.18 -6.07
C ILE A 216 -20.61 6.00 -5.04
N THR A 217 -21.14 6.06 -3.82
CA THR A 217 -20.43 6.59 -2.65
C THR A 217 -20.04 5.44 -1.73
N THR A 218 -18.80 5.45 -1.24
CA THR A 218 -18.28 4.47 -0.29
C THR A 218 -17.32 5.11 0.69
N ILE A 219 -17.15 4.48 1.86
CA ILE A 219 -16.15 4.85 2.86
C ILE A 219 -15.23 3.67 3.05
N GLN A 220 -13.92 3.93 2.96
CA GLN A 220 -12.88 2.94 3.19
C GLN A 220 -12.18 3.22 4.50
N GLN A 221 -11.89 2.16 5.28
CA GLN A 221 -11.15 2.27 6.54
C GLN A 221 -9.68 1.96 6.25
N ILE A 222 -8.81 2.97 6.39
CA ILE A 222 -7.36 2.83 6.19
C ILE A 222 -6.60 3.32 7.43
N PRO A 223 -5.40 2.78 7.73
CA PRO A 223 -4.61 3.26 8.86
C PRO A 223 -4.32 4.75 8.75
N ALA A 224 -4.55 5.50 9.83
CA ALA A 224 -4.41 6.96 9.84
C ALA A 224 -2.94 7.39 9.67
N ASN A 225 -2.00 6.58 10.17
CA ASN A 225 -0.55 6.80 10.11
C ASN A 225 0.12 6.20 8.87
N TYR A 226 -0.65 5.78 7.85
CA TYR A 226 -0.07 5.36 6.58
C TYR A 226 -0.04 6.53 5.59
N ASN A 227 1.12 6.74 4.97
CA ASN A 227 1.24 7.61 3.81
C ASN A 227 0.47 6.97 2.66
N THR A 228 -0.45 7.72 2.08
CA THR A 228 -1.44 7.16 1.15
C THR A 228 -1.62 8.06 -0.05
N PHE A 229 -1.63 7.46 -1.23
CA PHE A 229 -2.03 8.16 -2.45
C PHE A 229 -3.00 7.32 -3.30
N ILE A 230 -3.77 8.03 -4.12
CA ILE A 230 -4.70 7.47 -5.09
C ILE A 230 -4.20 7.85 -6.48
N TYR A 231 -4.11 6.88 -7.39
CA TYR A 231 -3.84 7.10 -8.81
C TYR A 231 -5.02 6.65 -9.67
N VAL A 232 -5.62 7.59 -10.41
CA VAL A 232 -6.82 7.32 -11.22
C VAL A 232 -6.43 6.81 -12.60
N ILE A 233 -6.87 5.59 -12.91
CA ILE A 233 -6.62 4.93 -14.19
C ILE A 233 -7.61 5.40 -15.26
N ASN A 234 -8.90 5.49 -14.88
CA ASN A 234 -9.99 5.91 -15.78
C ASN A 234 -11.16 6.52 -14.98
N GLY A 235 -11.93 7.41 -15.62
CA GLY A 235 -13.07 8.07 -14.99
C GLY A 235 -12.65 9.17 -14.00
N SER A 236 -13.47 9.38 -12.97
CA SER A 236 -13.21 10.40 -11.95
C SER A 236 -13.78 10.01 -10.59
N VAL A 237 -13.17 10.51 -9.50
CA VAL A 237 -13.58 10.27 -8.12
C VAL A 237 -13.44 11.53 -7.28
N LYS A 238 -14.47 11.86 -6.49
CA LYS A 238 -14.37 12.84 -5.41
C LYS A 238 -13.85 12.13 -4.16
N VAL A 239 -12.87 12.73 -3.52
CA VAL A 239 -12.11 12.13 -2.42
C VAL A 239 -12.18 13.00 -1.18
N GLY A 240 -12.43 12.37 -0.03
CA GLY A 240 -12.42 13.01 1.27
C GLY A 240 -13.69 13.80 1.60
N GLU A 241 -13.68 14.44 2.75
CA GLU A 241 -14.81 15.29 3.20
C GLU A 241 -15.01 16.52 2.33
N ASP A 242 -13.92 17.11 1.85
CA ASP A 242 -13.93 18.28 0.95
C ASP A 242 -14.28 17.91 -0.49
N SER A 243 -14.56 16.63 -0.75
CA SER A 243 -15.00 16.12 -2.06
C SER A 243 -14.11 16.57 -3.22
N LYS A 244 -12.78 16.57 -3.00
CA LYS A 244 -11.83 17.03 -4.00
C LYS A 244 -11.78 16.06 -5.19
N LEU A 245 -11.99 16.59 -6.40
CA LEU A 245 -12.11 15.80 -7.62
C LEU A 245 -10.74 15.39 -8.14
N LEU A 246 -10.54 14.07 -8.30
CA LEU A 246 -9.47 13.48 -9.10
C LEU A 246 -10.05 12.92 -10.40
N LYS A 247 -9.35 13.16 -11.50
CA LYS A 247 -9.67 12.67 -12.84
C LYS A 247 -8.61 11.68 -13.31
N LYS A 248 -8.90 11.01 -14.42
CA LYS A 248 -7.95 10.14 -15.10
C LYS A 248 -6.54 10.73 -15.14
N ASP A 249 -5.54 9.87 -14.89
CA ASP A 249 -4.11 10.15 -14.86
C ASP A 249 -3.68 11.14 -13.74
N GLN A 250 -4.56 11.48 -12.78
CA GLN A 250 -4.21 12.32 -11.63
C GLN A 250 -3.86 11.49 -10.41
N VAL A 251 -2.93 12.03 -9.63
CA VAL A 251 -2.49 11.52 -8.33
C VAL A 251 -2.97 12.44 -7.23
N GLY A 252 -3.56 11.87 -6.19
CA GLY A 252 -3.95 12.58 -4.98
C GLY A 252 -3.31 11.97 -3.74
N TRP A 253 -2.49 12.75 -3.03
CA TRP A 253 -1.91 12.39 -1.74
C TRP A 253 -2.83 12.81 -0.60
N LEU A 254 -3.02 11.92 0.36
CA LEU A 254 -3.87 12.17 1.51
C LEU A 254 -3.07 12.77 2.67
N ASN A 255 -3.76 13.46 3.58
CA ASN A 255 -3.18 13.87 4.85
C ASN A 255 -2.75 12.66 5.68
N LEU A 256 -1.64 12.81 6.41
CA LEU A 256 -1.06 11.81 7.30
C LEU A 256 -1.31 12.22 8.75
N PHE A 257 -1.55 11.25 9.62
CA PHE A 257 -1.74 11.47 11.06
C PHE A 257 -0.77 10.61 11.86
N GLU A 258 -0.30 11.13 12.96
CA GLU A 258 0.52 10.40 13.94
C GLU A 258 -0.39 9.58 14.89
N ASN A 259 -1.19 8.67 14.35
CA ASN A 259 -2.18 7.93 15.12
C ASN A 259 -2.33 6.52 14.54
N ASP A 260 -2.19 5.49 15.36
CA ASP A 260 -2.29 4.08 14.96
C ASP A 260 -3.73 3.59 14.71
N SER A 261 -4.75 4.47 14.84
CA SER A 261 -6.14 4.10 14.58
C SER A 261 -6.47 4.03 13.09
N LEU A 262 -7.67 3.58 12.78
CA LEU A 262 -8.22 3.67 11.43
C LEU A 262 -8.77 5.07 11.17
N SER A 263 -8.71 5.47 9.91
CA SER A 263 -9.29 6.71 9.40
C SER A 263 -10.26 6.42 8.27
N GLU A 264 -11.22 7.30 8.06
CA GLU A 264 -12.23 7.19 7.02
C GLU A 264 -11.82 7.93 5.75
N LEU A 265 -11.83 7.23 4.64
CA LEU A 265 -11.64 7.75 3.30
C LEU A 265 -12.95 7.68 2.53
N LYS A 266 -13.65 8.80 2.41
CA LYS A 266 -14.86 8.91 1.60
C LYS A 266 -14.47 9.00 0.12
N LEU A 267 -15.15 8.22 -0.73
CA LEU A 267 -14.96 8.16 -2.17
C LEU A 267 -16.32 8.23 -2.86
N GLU A 268 -16.45 9.05 -3.89
CA GLU A 268 -17.67 9.18 -4.70
C GLU A 268 -17.29 9.17 -6.19
N SER A 269 -17.72 8.15 -6.94
CA SER A 269 -17.45 8.05 -8.36
C SER A 269 -18.26 9.05 -9.18
N GLY A 270 -17.67 9.48 -10.31
CA GLY A 270 -18.35 10.35 -11.27
C GLY A 270 -19.42 9.61 -12.10
N GLU A 271 -20.00 10.34 -13.06
CA GLU A 271 -21.08 9.84 -13.92
C GLU A 271 -20.69 8.68 -14.83
N GLU A 272 -19.40 8.52 -15.14
CA GLU A 272 -18.86 7.42 -15.95
C GLU A 272 -18.30 6.27 -15.09
N GLY A 273 -18.40 6.38 -13.75
CA GLY A 273 -17.70 5.52 -12.83
C GLY A 273 -16.21 5.87 -12.72
N VAL A 274 -15.44 4.99 -12.09
CA VAL A 274 -14.01 5.20 -11.91
C VAL A 274 -13.26 3.89 -11.71
N ARG A 275 -12.03 3.80 -12.24
CA ARG A 275 -11.01 2.79 -11.89
C ARG A 275 -9.77 3.49 -11.36
N PHE A 276 -9.31 3.10 -10.18
CA PHE A 276 -8.13 3.69 -9.53
C PHE A 276 -7.42 2.67 -8.64
N VAL A 277 -6.16 2.96 -8.29
CA VAL A 277 -5.39 2.18 -7.32
C VAL A 277 -5.07 3.06 -6.11
N ILE A 278 -5.23 2.48 -4.92
CA ILE A 278 -4.75 3.04 -3.66
C ILE A 278 -3.44 2.34 -3.30
N TYR A 279 -2.42 3.13 -3.02
CA TYR A 279 -1.19 2.71 -2.36
C TYR A 279 -1.15 3.36 -0.98
N SER A 280 -1.00 2.55 0.06
CA SER A 280 -1.00 3.02 1.44
C SER A 280 0.02 2.21 2.23
N ALA A 281 1.02 2.87 2.81
CA ALA A 281 2.10 2.20 3.53
C ALA A 281 2.54 2.99 4.75
N LYS A 282 3.05 2.25 5.76
CA LYS A 282 3.60 2.86 6.97
C LYS A 282 4.93 3.54 6.64
N PRO A 283 5.10 4.86 6.87
CA PRO A 283 6.38 5.53 6.73
C PRO A 283 7.43 4.90 7.63
N LEU A 284 8.67 4.86 7.17
CA LEU A 284 9.81 4.34 7.91
C LEU A 284 10.47 5.42 8.78
N GLY A 285 10.45 6.69 8.32
CA GLY A 285 11.13 7.80 8.98
C GLY A 285 12.65 7.67 8.92
N GLU A 286 13.16 6.93 7.95
CA GLU A 286 14.59 6.64 7.77
C GLU A 286 15.14 7.38 6.55
N GLU A 287 16.36 7.91 6.67
CA GLU A 287 17.06 8.49 5.53
C GLU A 287 17.63 7.39 4.63
N ILE A 288 17.60 7.62 3.32
CA ILE A 288 18.16 6.73 2.31
C ILE A 288 19.20 7.46 1.45
N VAL A 289 20.18 6.70 0.96
CA VAL A 289 21.06 7.11 -0.12
C VAL A 289 20.63 6.36 -1.38
N SER A 290 20.29 7.11 -2.43
CA SER A 290 19.84 6.56 -3.71
C SER A 290 20.82 6.93 -4.81
N TYR A 291 21.34 5.94 -5.53
CA TYR A 291 22.18 6.19 -6.70
C TYR A 291 22.00 5.07 -7.74
N GLY A 292 21.47 5.45 -8.90
CA GLY A 292 21.11 4.50 -9.95
C GLY A 292 20.10 3.44 -9.47
N PRO A 293 20.40 2.14 -9.64
CA PRO A 293 19.49 1.05 -9.28
C PRO A 293 19.63 0.59 -7.82
N PHE A 294 20.34 1.34 -6.98
CA PHE A 294 20.67 0.96 -5.60
C PHE A 294 20.15 1.97 -4.58
N ILE A 295 19.60 1.45 -3.52
CA ILE A 295 19.24 2.16 -2.30
C ILE A 295 20.08 1.59 -1.16
N ALA A 296 20.64 2.45 -0.32
CA ALA A 296 21.48 2.05 0.80
C ALA A 296 21.39 3.05 1.96
N ASP A 297 22.08 2.77 3.05
CA ASP A 297 22.14 3.66 4.22
C ASP A 297 23.26 4.69 4.08
N THR A 298 24.33 4.35 3.36
CA THR A 298 25.50 5.21 3.17
C THR A 298 25.98 5.19 1.71
N ILE A 299 26.76 6.20 1.33
CA ILE A 299 27.41 6.25 0.00
C ILE A 299 28.45 5.13 -0.15
N ASP A 300 29.07 4.67 0.93
CA ASP A 300 30.03 3.58 0.86
C ASP A 300 29.36 2.24 0.61
N ASP A 301 28.16 2.01 1.15
CA ASP A 301 27.34 0.85 0.80
C ASP A 301 26.99 0.85 -0.70
N ILE A 302 26.66 2.02 -1.26
CA ILE A 302 26.40 2.16 -2.71
C ILE A 302 27.66 1.75 -3.51
N LYS A 303 28.85 2.23 -3.12
CA LYS A 303 30.12 1.85 -3.79
C LYS A 303 30.35 0.34 -3.72
N GLU A 304 30.10 -0.28 -2.56
CA GLU A 304 30.23 -1.71 -2.38
C GLU A 304 29.25 -2.49 -3.30
N LEU A 305 28.01 -2.04 -3.43
CA LEU A 305 27.02 -2.65 -4.34
C LEU A 305 27.49 -2.60 -5.79
N TYR A 306 28.03 -1.46 -6.26
CA TYR A 306 28.62 -1.34 -7.59
C TYR A 306 29.82 -2.28 -7.79
N GLN A 307 30.68 -2.43 -6.78
CA GLN A 307 31.79 -3.37 -6.83
C GLN A 307 31.30 -4.82 -6.92
N LYS A 308 30.29 -5.19 -6.11
CA LYS A 308 29.67 -6.53 -6.16
C LYS A 308 29.06 -6.81 -7.54
N TYR A 309 28.34 -5.84 -8.10
CA TYR A 309 27.73 -5.97 -9.42
C TYR A 309 28.79 -6.13 -10.52
N SER A 310 29.78 -5.25 -10.55
CA SER A 310 30.87 -5.28 -11.55
C SER A 310 31.71 -6.56 -11.47
N ALA A 311 31.81 -7.16 -10.28
CA ALA A 311 32.50 -8.44 -10.07
C ALA A 311 31.61 -9.67 -10.32
N GLY A 312 30.36 -9.48 -10.81
CA GLY A 312 29.42 -10.58 -11.07
C GLY A 312 28.95 -11.32 -9.82
N LYS A 313 29.00 -10.68 -8.65
CA LYS A 313 28.62 -11.29 -7.35
C LYS A 313 27.15 -11.16 -7.02
N LEU A 314 26.37 -10.34 -7.75
CA LEU A 314 24.93 -10.31 -7.62
C LEU A 314 24.33 -11.40 -8.50
N THR A 315 23.66 -12.35 -7.87
CA THR A 315 23.04 -13.47 -8.59
C THR A 315 21.71 -13.06 -9.22
N HIS A 316 21.34 -13.70 -10.32
CA HIS A 316 20.05 -13.47 -10.96
C HIS A 316 18.93 -14.08 -10.13
N ILE A 317 17.81 -13.35 -9.93
CA ILE A 317 16.69 -13.77 -9.08
C ILE A 317 16.08 -15.11 -9.51
N SER A 318 16.12 -15.45 -10.80
CA SER A 318 15.67 -16.76 -11.30
C SER A 318 16.48 -17.95 -10.76
N THR A 319 17.69 -17.70 -10.27
CA THR A 319 18.55 -18.74 -9.65
C THR A 319 18.37 -18.82 -8.13
N ALA A 320 17.53 -17.98 -7.55
CA ALA A 320 17.22 -18.04 -6.13
C ALA A 320 16.57 -19.41 -5.79
N PRO A 321 16.81 -19.96 -4.59
CA PRO A 321 16.18 -21.20 -4.14
C PRO A 321 14.65 -21.15 -4.26
N GLN A 322 14.01 -22.31 -4.48
CA GLN A 322 12.55 -22.39 -4.59
C GLN A 322 11.83 -21.80 -3.38
N SER A 323 12.40 -21.90 -2.18
CA SER A 323 11.85 -21.29 -0.96
C SER A 323 11.83 -19.74 -0.98
N GLN A 324 12.53 -19.12 -1.92
CA GLN A 324 12.57 -17.68 -2.16
C GLN A 324 11.78 -17.26 -3.42
N ARG A 325 11.22 -18.21 -4.15
CA ARG A 325 10.36 -17.98 -5.33
C ARG A 325 9.00 -18.60 -5.07
N ILE A 326 8.01 -17.76 -4.73
CA ILE A 326 6.69 -18.19 -4.28
C ILE A 326 5.68 -17.76 -5.34
N THR A 327 4.89 -18.71 -5.83
CA THR A 327 3.69 -18.43 -6.63
C THR A 327 2.49 -18.85 -5.80
N PHE A 328 1.56 -17.92 -5.59
CA PHE A 328 0.36 -18.13 -4.76
C PHE A 328 -0.76 -18.84 -5.50
#